data_bb1b3aa59e169d838fed5e74503d8dd0
#
_entry.id   bb1b3aa59e169d838fed5e74503d8dd0
#
_cell.length_a   1.000
_cell.length_b   1.000
_cell.length_c   1.000
_cell.angle_alpha   90.00
_cell.angle_beta   90.00
_cell.angle_gamma   90.00
#
_symmetry.space_group_name_H-M   'P 1'
#
loop_
_entity.id
_entity.type
_entity.pdbx_description
1 polymer ?
#
loop_
_entity_poly.entity_id
_entity_poly.type
_entity_poly.pdbx_seq_one_letter_code
_entity_poly.pdbx_strand_id
1 'polypeptide(L)'
;MRIALIGIGKIANYQMQAISHTRGITLVDAHDLDPVRAEELPGSVQFHDDLDKLLQRSKADAFLVSTPTPSHFEVAMKIIEADRVAIVEKPLCTNQQQVDALMTAARTRKLPLFTAFHPSYGREVEWWLEQTAAQNFEVGRLIGFESCFADPYFLDGKLTLGAVGKAGAWLDSGISSLSILARLLDPEQMAVVEGRMTVIPSISCAQVQGLGLYRFRSGDSTGFGMIDTNWTLGKNYKTTRLWYENGVIELDHAREYGRLRLTGQDELVFNLATDKPRLVNHYCGVFENLAMLFERGEDNKDLSEVLHRLLFSAL
;
A
#
# COMPACT_ATOMS: atom_id res chain seq x y z
N MET A 1 -8.10 -4.34 19.35
CA MET A 1 -7.83 -5.42 18.38
C MET A 1 -6.48 -6.05 18.68
N ARG A 2 -6.41 -7.38 18.80
CA ARG A 2 -5.17 -8.14 19.00
C ARG A 2 -4.70 -8.66 17.66
N ILE A 3 -3.43 -8.45 17.35
CA ILE A 3 -2.82 -8.85 16.07
C ILE A 3 -1.77 -9.95 16.30
N ALA A 4 -1.76 -10.96 15.43
CA ALA A 4 -0.66 -11.87 15.24
C ALA A 4 0.10 -11.49 13.96
N LEU A 5 1.42 -11.37 14.01
CA LEU A 5 2.28 -11.00 12.89
C LEU A 5 2.89 -12.24 12.23
N ILE A 6 2.81 -12.35 10.91
CA ILE A 6 3.40 -13.45 10.13
C ILE A 6 4.43 -12.87 9.17
N GLY A 7 5.70 -13.23 9.37
CA GLY A 7 6.86 -12.66 8.70
C GLY A 7 7.46 -11.50 9.47
N ILE A 8 8.65 -11.71 10.05
CA ILE A 8 9.39 -10.72 10.85
C ILE A 8 10.55 -10.18 10.01
N GLY A 9 10.18 -9.54 8.89
CA GLY A 9 11.13 -8.90 7.98
C GLY A 9 11.30 -7.40 8.26
N LYS A 10 11.98 -6.71 7.34
CA LYS A 10 12.25 -5.26 7.46
C LYS A 10 10.98 -4.41 7.67
N ILE A 11 9.89 -4.75 6.98
CA ILE A 11 8.62 -4.01 7.09
C ILE A 11 7.96 -4.26 8.46
N ALA A 12 8.06 -5.47 8.97
CA ALA A 12 7.51 -5.84 10.28
C ALA A 12 8.02 -4.93 11.41
N ASN A 13 9.28 -4.49 11.35
CA ASN A 13 9.84 -3.55 12.34
C ASN A 13 9.10 -2.21 12.37
N TYR A 14 8.69 -1.67 11.23
CA TYR A 14 7.88 -0.45 11.18
C TYR A 14 6.45 -0.70 11.65
N GLN A 15 5.89 -1.88 11.34
CA GLN A 15 4.56 -2.28 11.78
C GLN A 15 4.50 -2.47 13.30
N MET A 16 5.49 -3.14 13.91
CA MET A 16 5.57 -3.30 15.36
C MET A 16 5.66 -1.96 16.08
N GLN A 17 6.49 -1.03 15.57
CA GLN A 17 6.57 0.32 16.09
C GLN A 17 5.22 1.05 15.95
N ALA A 18 4.57 0.98 14.80
CA ALA A 18 3.27 1.61 14.60
C ALA A 18 2.20 1.02 15.51
N ILE A 19 2.14 -0.31 15.69
CA ILE A 19 1.23 -0.97 16.63
C ILE A 19 1.44 -0.44 18.05
N SER A 20 2.70 -0.25 18.48
CA SER A 20 2.99 0.28 19.82
C SER A 20 2.53 1.74 20.02
N HIS A 21 2.36 2.49 18.93
CA HIS A 21 1.87 3.88 18.93
C HIS A 21 0.36 4.00 18.67
N THR A 22 -0.30 2.93 18.19
CA THR A 22 -1.72 2.98 17.83
C THR A 22 -2.59 2.51 18.99
N ARG A 23 -3.48 3.38 19.43
CA ARG A 23 -4.37 3.08 20.57
C ARG A 23 -5.35 1.96 20.22
N GLY A 24 -5.55 1.03 21.15
CA GLY A 24 -6.54 -0.05 20.99
C GLY A 24 -6.04 -1.23 20.14
N ILE A 25 -4.76 -1.23 19.73
CA ILE A 25 -4.14 -2.36 19.03
C ILE A 25 -3.00 -2.92 19.86
N THR A 26 -2.85 -4.24 19.86
CA THR A 26 -1.79 -4.95 20.58
C THR A 26 -1.27 -6.11 19.76
N LEU A 27 0.05 -6.21 19.61
CA LEU A 27 0.72 -7.39 19.07
C LEU A 27 0.79 -8.45 20.17
N VAL A 28 0.25 -9.64 19.91
CA VAL A 28 0.17 -10.72 20.91
C VAL A 28 0.99 -11.94 20.53
N ASP A 29 1.05 -12.26 19.24
CA ASP A 29 1.75 -13.42 18.71
C ASP A 29 2.53 -13.04 17.46
N ALA A 30 3.58 -13.80 17.14
CA ALA A 30 4.30 -13.68 15.88
C ALA A 30 4.80 -15.03 15.36
N HIS A 31 4.97 -15.12 14.04
CA HIS A 31 5.53 -16.28 13.36
C HIS A 31 6.55 -15.88 12.32
N ASP A 32 7.63 -16.62 12.23
CA ASP A 32 8.57 -16.60 11.12
C ASP A 32 9.13 -18.01 10.92
N LEU A 33 9.61 -18.30 9.71
CA LEU A 33 10.28 -19.56 9.39
C LEU A 33 11.69 -19.62 10.02
N ASP A 34 12.29 -18.46 10.28
CA ASP A 34 13.59 -18.33 10.93
C ASP A 34 13.41 -18.07 12.44
N PRO A 35 13.73 -19.06 13.31
CA PRO A 35 13.53 -18.90 14.74
C PRO A 35 14.41 -17.79 15.38
N VAL A 36 15.49 -17.36 14.73
CA VAL A 36 16.32 -16.26 15.20
C VAL A 36 15.54 -14.95 15.25
N ARG A 37 14.51 -14.81 14.43
CA ARG A 37 13.62 -13.64 14.42
C ARG A 37 12.84 -13.43 15.72
N ALA A 38 12.74 -14.44 16.56
CA ALA A 38 12.14 -14.29 17.89
C ALA A 38 12.87 -13.25 18.76
N GLU A 39 14.17 -13.03 18.53
CA GLU A 39 14.99 -12.05 19.27
C GLU A 39 14.60 -10.59 18.93
N GLU A 40 13.93 -10.35 17.81
CA GLU A 40 13.46 -9.03 17.38
C GLU A 40 12.11 -8.62 18.02
N LEU A 41 11.44 -9.55 18.71
CA LEU A 41 10.12 -9.34 19.26
C LEU A 41 10.14 -8.66 20.65
N PRO A 42 9.17 -7.82 20.97
CA PRO A 42 8.92 -7.41 22.35
C PRO A 42 8.66 -8.62 23.24
N GLY A 43 9.20 -8.60 24.47
CA GLY A 43 9.09 -9.74 25.40
C GLY A 43 7.67 -10.19 25.79
N SER A 44 6.66 -9.39 25.48
CA SER A 44 5.24 -9.72 25.68
C SER A 44 4.61 -10.49 24.52
N VAL A 45 5.32 -10.66 23.39
CA VAL A 45 4.84 -11.31 22.18
C VAL A 45 5.29 -12.75 22.15
N GLN A 46 4.34 -13.67 21.96
CA GLN A 46 4.67 -15.08 21.87
C GLN A 46 5.13 -15.43 20.44
N PHE A 47 6.32 -16.02 20.31
CA PHE A 47 6.81 -16.53 19.04
C PHE A 47 6.32 -17.97 18.77
N HIS A 48 6.00 -18.25 17.52
CA HIS A 48 5.59 -19.56 17.02
C HIS A 48 6.47 -19.94 15.81
N ASP A 49 7.05 -21.11 15.81
CA ASP A 49 7.87 -21.68 14.73
C ASP A 49 7.04 -22.37 13.63
N ASP A 50 5.74 -22.51 13.85
CA ASP A 50 4.80 -23.25 13.00
C ASP A 50 3.53 -22.42 12.82
N LEU A 51 3.19 -22.14 11.56
CA LEU A 51 2.03 -21.33 11.20
C LEU A 51 0.70 -21.99 11.60
N ASP A 52 0.58 -23.31 11.41
CA ASP A 52 -0.66 -24.02 11.71
C ASP A 52 -0.91 -24.05 13.24
N LYS A 53 0.16 -24.18 14.03
CA LYS A 53 0.08 -24.04 15.49
C LYS A 53 -0.30 -22.61 15.90
N LEU A 54 0.25 -21.58 15.24
CA LEU A 54 -0.15 -20.19 15.48
C LEU A 54 -1.65 -20.02 15.22
N LEU A 55 -2.15 -20.43 14.05
CA LEU A 55 -3.56 -20.29 13.67
C LEU A 55 -4.51 -21.02 14.64
N GLN A 56 -4.11 -22.17 15.17
CA GLN A 56 -4.91 -22.95 16.12
C GLN A 56 -4.90 -22.38 17.54
N ARG A 57 -3.77 -21.83 18.01
CA ARG A 57 -3.58 -21.48 19.44
C ARG A 57 -3.73 -20.01 19.74
N SER A 58 -3.43 -19.15 18.76
CA SER A 58 -3.48 -17.69 18.95
C SER A 58 -4.90 -17.21 19.25
N LYS A 59 -4.97 -16.28 20.19
CA LYS A 59 -6.18 -15.53 20.53
C LYS A 59 -6.22 -14.17 19.81
N ALA A 60 -5.41 -13.97 18.77
CA ALA A 60 -5.44 -12.79 17.95
C ALA A 60 -6.80 -12.65 17.25
N ASP A 61 -7.24 -11.41 17.11
CA ASP A 61 -8.48 -11.07 16.41
C ASP A 61 -8.23 -11.03 14.89
N ALA A 62 -7.00 -10.70 14.46
CA ALA A 62 -6.58 -10.66 13.06
C ALA A 62 -5.11 -11.06 12.90
N PHE A 63 -4.76 -11.57 11.71
CA PHE A 63 -3.42 -12.06 11.35
C PHE A 63 -2.82 -11.18 10.26
N LEU A 64 -1.73 -10.48 10.57
CA LEU A 64 -1.02 -9.58 9.66
C LEU A 64 0.06 -10.33 8.90
N VAL A 65 -0.10 -10.46 7.59
CA VAL A 65 0.84 -11.11 6.68
C VAL A 65 1.83 -10.08 6.16
N SER A 66 3.11 -10.21 6.56
CA SER A 66 4.25 -9.36 6.18
C SER A 66 5.40 -10.17 5.57
N THR A 67 5.08 -11.30 5.00
CA THR A 67 6.00 -12.18 4.29
C THR A 67 6.37 -11.59 2.92
N PRO A 68 7.33 -12.15 2.16
CA PRO A 68 7.55 -11.77 0.77
C PRO A 68 6.30 -11.91 -0.10
N THR A 69 6.09 -10.96 -1.01
CA THR A 69 4.88 -10.87 -1.85
C THR A 69 4.44 -12.19 -2.52
N PRO A 70 5.36 -13.05 -3.06
CA PRO A 70 4.93 -14.31 -3.68
C PRO A 70 4.23 -15.28 -2.73
N SER A 71 4.42 -15.18 -1.42
CA SER A 71 3.79 -16.06 -0.42
C SER A 71 2.49 -15.49 0.17
N HIS A 72 2.11 -14.26 -0.14
CA HIS A 72 0.91 -13.63 0.41
C HIS A 72 -0.34 -14.47 0.19
N PHE A 73 -0.56 -14.95 -1.04
CA PHE A 73 -1.73 -15.74 -1.39
C PHE A 73 -1.86 -17.01 -0.53
N GLU A 74 -0.80 -17.80 -0.45
CA GLU A 74 -0.83 -19.07 0.26
C GLU A 74 -1.04 -18.87 1.76
N VAL A 75 -0.35 -17.88 2.35
CA VAL A 75 -0.47 -17.57 3.78
C VAL A 75 -1.86 -17.02 4.09
N ALA A 76 -2.36 -16.07 3.30
CA ALA A 76 -3.68 -15.48 3.50
C ALA A 76 -4.80 -16.53 3.32
N MET A 77 -4.66 -17.44 2.34
CA MET A 77 -5.62 -18.53 2.14
C MET A 77 -5.69 -19.47 3.35
N LYS A 78 -4.54 -19.87 3.89
CA LYS A 78 -4.50 -20.67 5.14
C LYS A 78 -5.20 -19.99 6.31
N ILE A 79 -5.02 -18.68 6.46
CA ILE A 79 -5.68 -17.88 7.51
C ILE A 79 -7.20 -17.93 7.31
N ILE A 80 -7.68 -17.68 6.09
CA ILE A 80 -9.11 -17.69 5.75
C ILE A 80 -9.69 -19.10 5.91
N GLU A 81 -8.98 -20.16 5.49
CA GLU A 81 -9.40 -21.55 5.66
C GLU A 81 -9.48 -21.99 7.12
N ALA A 82 -8.70 -21.37 7.99
CA ALA A 82 -8.78 -21.55 9.44
C ALA A 82 -9.87 -20.70 10.11
N ASP A 83 -10.78 -20.08 9.33
CA ASP A 83 -11.84 -19.17 9.79
C ASP A 83 -11.31 -17.96 10.59
N ARG A 84 -10.15 -17.41 10.16
CA ARG A 84 -9.49 -16.28 10.80
C ARG A 84 -9.47 -15.06 9.87
N VAL A 85 -9.39 -13.86 10.46
CA VAL A 85 -9.32 -12.59 9.75
C VAL A 85 -7.89 -12.34 9.27
N ALA A 86 -7.73 -12.05 7.96
CA ALA A 86 -6.45 -11.73 7.37
C ALA A 86 -6.29 -10.24 7.10
N ILE A 87 -5.12 -9.70 7.48
CA ILE A 87 -4.60 -8.41 7.04
C ILE A 87 -3.36 -8.72 6.21
N VAL A 88 -3.30 -8.31 4.96
CA VAL A 88 -2.19 -8.67 4.05
C VAL A 88 -1.49 -7.42 3.56
N GLU A 89 -0.15 -7.44 3.58
CA GLU A 89 0.64 -6.40 2.94
C GLU A 89 0.32 -6.26 1.46
N LYS A 90 0.48 -5.04 0.97
CA LYS A 90 0.34 -4.75 -0.47
C LYS A 90 1.58 -5.26 -1.26
N PRO A 91 1.40 -5.69 -2.51
CA PRO A 91 0.13 -6.05 -3.14
C PRO A 91 -0.48 -7.29 -2.48
N LEU A 92 -1.80 -7.42 -2.49
CA LEU A 92 -2.50 -8.56 -1.88
C LEU A 92 -2.00 -9.89 -2.45
N CYS A 93 -1.80 -9.94 -3.79
CA CYS A 93 -1.37 -11.10 -4.55
C CYS A 93 -0.51 -10.69 -5.74
N THR A 94 0.02 -11.68 -6.47
CA THR A 94 0.87 -11.47 -7.65
C THR A 94 0.12 -11.51 -8.99
N ASN A 95 -1.14 -11.93 -9.01
CA ASN A 95 -1.99 -11.95 -10.20
C ASN A 95 -3.48 -11.89 -9.84
N GLN A 96 -4.33 -11.58 -10.84
CA GLN A 96 -5.76 -11.41 -10.66
C GLN A 96 -6.46 -12.69 -10.18
N GLN A 97 -6.07 -13.86 -10.67
CA GLN A 97 -6.69 -15.13 -10.28
C GLN A 97 -6.54 -15.41 -8.78
N GLN A 98 -5.39 -15.09 -8.20
CA GLN A 98 -5.15 -15.21 -6.77
C GLN A 98 -6.02 -14.22 -5.97
N VAL A 99 -6.17 -12.99 -6.45
CA VAL A 99 -7.07 -11.99 -5.83
C VAL A 99 -8.49 -12.51 -5.82
N ASP A 100 -9.02 -12.95 -6.98
CA ASP A 100 -10.38 -13.46 -7.11
C ASP A 100 -10.64 -14.66 -6.20
N ALA A 101 -9.66 -15.56 -6.09
CA ALA A 101 -9.75 -16.73 -5.20
C ALA A 101 -9.82 -16.33 -3.72
N LEU A 102 -8.97 -15.39 -3.25
CA LEU A 102 -9.03 -14.89 -1.87
C LEU A 102 -10.34 -14.15 -1.58
N MET A 103 -10.79 -13.29 -2.50
CA MET A 103 -12.06 -12.57 -2.36
C MET A 103 -13.24 -13.54 -2.26
N THR A 104 -13.25 -14.57 -3.10
CA THR A 104 -14.29 -15.63 -3.08
C THR A 104 -14.26 -16.39 -1.77
N ALA A 105 -13.09 -16.82 -1.30
CA ALA A 105 -12.93 -17.54 -0.04
C ALA A 105 -13.40 -16.70 1.15
N ALA A 106 -12.99 -15.44 1.23
CA ALA A 106 -13.37 -14.53 2.32
C ALA A 106 -14.89 -14.25 2.32
N ARG A 107 -15.48 -13.98 1.15
CA ARG A 107 -16.93 -13.75 1.01
C ARG A 107 -17.74 -14.98 1.37
N THR A 108 -17.34 -16.18 0.92
CA THR A 108 -18.02 -17.44 1.20
C THR A 108 -18.05 -17.75 2.71
N ARG A 109 -16.95 -17.43 3.40
CA ARG A 109 -16.83 -17.63 4.87
C ARG A 109 -17.34 -16.46 5.68
N LYS A 110 -17.74 -15.36 5.01
CA LYS A 110 -18.16 -14.09 5.65
C LYS A 110 -17.08 -13.51 6.58
N LEU A 111 -15.82 -13.67 6.19
CA LEU A 111 -14.68 -13.14 6.93
C LEU A 111 -14.25 -11.78 6.38
N PRO A 112 -13.87 -10.84 7.25
CA PRO A 112 -13.16 -9.64 6.83
C PRO A 112 -11.80 -10.00 6.21
N LEU A 113 -11.46 -9.28 5.14
CA LEU A 113 -10.14 -9.34 4.50
C LEU A 113 -9.64 -7.91 4.29
N PHE A 114 -8.44 -7.63 4.78
CA PHE A 114 -7.85 -6.30 4.68
C PHE A 114 -6.56 -6.33 3.88
N THR A 115 -6.35 -5.30 3.06
CA THR A 115 -5.03 -5.02 2.46
C THR A 115 -4.45 -3.77 3.10
N ALA A 116 -3.19 -3.86 3.55
CA ALA A 116 -2.48 -2.77 4.22
C ALA A 116 -1.89 -1.79 3.18
N PHE A 117 -2.71 -0.87 2.68
CA PHE A 117 -2.31 0.16 1.71
C PHE A 117 -1.58 1.31 2.40
N HIS A 118 -0.43 1.03 3.05
CA HIS A 118 0.29 2.04 3.83
C HIS A 118 0.61 3.34 3.07
N PRO A 119 0.89 3.38 1.74
CA PRO A 119 1.22 4.63 1.07
C PRO A 119 0.07 5.65 1.07
N SER A 120 -1.17 5.19 1.12
CA SER A 120 -2.38 6.04 1.14
C SER A 120 -2.58 6.80 2.46
N TYR A 121 -1.76 6.50 3.48
CA TYR A 121 -1.75 7.16 4.79
C TYR A 121 -0.48 8.01 5.00
N GLY A 122 0.17 8.42 3.91
CA GLY A 122 1.23 9.42 3.95
C GLY A 122 0.71 10.75 4.50
N ARG A 123 1.50 11.44 5.33
CA ARG A 123 1.08 12.71 5.95
C ARG A 123 0.74 13.79 4.92
N GLU A 124 1.43 13.78 3.77
CA GLU A 124 1.17 14.67 2.66
C GLU A 124 -0.17 14.37 1.96
N VAL A 125 -0.57 13.08 1.96
CA VAL A 125 -1.89 12.67 1.43
C VAL A 125 -2.99 13.10 2.39
N GLU A 126 -2.86 12.77 3.69
CA GLU A 126 -3.82 13.17 4.73
C GLU A 126 -3.98 14.70 4.77
N TRP A 127 -2.86 15.42 4.78
CA TRP A 127 -2.88 16.89 4.76
C TRP A 127 -3.68 17.42 3.55
N TRP A 128 -3.44 16.89 2.35
CA TRP A 128 -4.16 17.37 1.17
C TRP A 128 -5.65 17.07 1.22
N LEU A 129 -6.03 15.90 1.74
CA LEU A 129 -7.43 15.55 1.98
C LEU A 129 -8.10 16.51 2.96
N GLU A 130 -7.42 16.87 4.04
CA GLU A 130 -7.90 17.87 5.00
C GLU A 130 -8.08 19.24 4.35
N GLN A 131 -7.10 19.70 3.55
CA GLN A 131 -7.19 20.99 2.86
C GLN A 131 -8.37 21.04 1.88
N THR A 132 -8.59 19.97 1.13
CA THR A 132 -9.70 19.90 0.16
C THR A 132 -11.06 19.78 0.86
N ALA A 133 -11.15 19.01 1.94
CA ALA A 133 -12.38 18.88 2.74
C ALA A 133 -12.75 20.22 3.42
N ALA A 134 -11.76 20.96 3.89
CA ALA A 134 -11.96 22.29 4.50
C ALA A 134 -12.13 23.42 3.47
N GLN A 135 -11.99 23.13 2.17
CA GLN A 135 -12.03 24.11 1.08
C GLN A 135 -11.06 25.29 1.27
N ASN A 136 -9.88 25.01 1.85
CA ASN A 136 -8.88 26.04 2.12
C ASN A 136 -8.25 26.65 0.86
N PHE A 137 -8.38 25.96 -0.29
CA PHE A 137 -7.85 26.40 -1.59
C PHE A 137 -8.88 26.23 -2.70
N GLU A 138 -9.08 27.24 -3.51
CA GLU A 138 -10.00 27.21 -4.67
C GLU A 138 -9.33 26.57 -5.90
N VAL A 139 -9.01 25.30 -5.83
CA VAL A 139 -8.31 24.58 -6.90
C VAL A 139 -9.20 24.23 -8.10
N GLY A 140 -10.51 24.20 -7.92
CA GLY A 140 -11.45 23.73 -8.95
C GLY A 140 -11.47 22.20 -9.08
N ARG A 141 -11.92 21.71 -10.24
CA ARG A 141 -12.01 20.26 -10.50
C ARG A 141 -10.65 19.66 -10.84
N LEU A 142 -10.43 18.42 -10.44
CA LEU A 142 -9.27 17.65 -10.87
C LEU A 142 -9.40 17.29 -12.36
N ILE A 143 -8.38 17.63 -13.16
CA ILE A 143 -8.36 17.41 -14.61
C ILE A 143 -7.32 16.38 -15.05
N GLY A 144 -6.33 16.10 -14.20
CA GLY A 144 -5.29 15.10 -14.50
C GLY A 144 -4.42 14.75 -13.31
N PHE A 145 -3.66 13.66 -13.43
CA PHE A 145 -2.64 13.27 -12.46
C PHE A 145 -1.41 12.65 -13.11
N GLU A 146 -0.30 12.75 -12.40
CA GLU A 146 0.92 12.00 -12.65
C GLU A 146 1.41 11.42 -11.31
N SER A 147 1.65 10.13 -11.24
CA SER A 147 2.23 9.49 -10.07
C SER A 147 3.50 8.73 -10.47
N CYS A 148 4.63 9.15 -9.93
CA CYS A 148 5.93 8.55 -10.20
C CYS A 148 6.47 7.92 -8.92
N PHE A 149 6.75 6.60 -8.98
CA PHE A 149 7.32 5.85 -7.88
C PHE A 149 8.59 5.14 -8.33
N ALA A 150 9.74 5.69 -7.97
CA ALA A 150 11.04 5.10 -8.25
C ALA A 150 11.77 4.69 -6.98
N ASP A 151 12.31 3.49 -7.00
CA ASP A 151 13.15 2.91 -5.96
C ASP A 151 14.51 2.49 -6.52
N PRO A 152 15.63 2.62 -5.79
CA PRO A 152 16.95 2.24 -6.25
C PRO A 152 17.17 0.73 -6.13
N TYR A 153 16.31 -0.07 -6.77
CA TYR A 153 16.37 -1.53 -6.69
C TYR A 153 17.13 -2.18 -7.85
N PHE A 154 17.53 -1.38 -8.84
CA PHE A 154 18.39 -1.80 -9.92
C PHE A 154 19.54 -0.81 -10.05
N LEU A 155 20.76 -1.25 -9.69
CA LEU A 155 21.98 -0.47 -9.69
C LEU A 155 23.12 -1.29 -10.31
N ASP A 156 23.98 -0.65 -11.08
CA ASP A 156 25.17 -1.27 -11.69
C ASP A 156 24.87 -2.58 -12.42
N GLY A 157 23.73 -2.61 -13.13
CA GLY A 157 23.33 -3.78 -13.93
C GLY A 157 22.76 -4.94 -13.10
N LYS A 158 22.46 -4.77 -11.81
CA LYS A 158 21.98 -5.83 -10.90
C LYS A 158 20.80 -5.38 -10.06
N LEU A 159 19.96 -6.34 -9.66
CA LEU A 159 18.97 -6.12 -8.62
C LEU A 159 19.64 -6.03 -7.25
N THR A 160 19.27 -5.03 -6.48
CA THR A 160 19.72 -4.87 -5.10
C THR A 160 18.96 -5.80 -4.15
N LEU A 161 19.47 -5.99 -2.92
CA LEU A 161 18.75 -6.71 -1.87
C LEU A 161 17.36 -6.14 -1.56
N GLY A 162 17.13 -4.84 -1.85
CA GLY A 162 15.82 -4.21 -1.70
C GLY A 162 14.75 -4.75 -2.65
N ALA A 163 15.15 -5.37 -3.76
CA ALA A 163 14.24 -6.00 -4.73
C ALA A 163 13.84 -7.43 -4.33
N VAL A 164 14.56 -8.06 -3.40
CA VAL A 164 14.32 -9.45 -2.98
C VAL A 164 12.94 -9.55 -2.34
N GLY A 165 12.17 -10.55 -2.76
CA GLY A 165 10.81 -10.79 -2.27
C GLY A 165 9.72 -9.89 -2.88
N LYS A 166 10.08 -9.03 -3.87
CA LYS A 166 9.15 -8.18 -4.62
C LYS A 166 8.84 -8.81 -5.99
N ALA A 167 7.65 -8.52 -6.48
CA ALA A 167 7.14 -9.09 -7.73
C ALA A 167 7.33 -8.14 -8.95
N GLY A 168 8.29 -7.21 -8.89
CA GLY A 168 8.57 -6.23 -9.94
C GLY A 168 8.13 -4.82 -9.60
N ALA A 169 8.63 -3.84 -10.36
CA ALA A 169 8.38 -2.41 -10.12
C ALA A 169 6.91 -2.06 -10.20
N TRP A 170 6.19 -2.61 -11.18
CA TRP A 170 4.78 -2.32 -11.38
C TRP A 170 3.92 -2.83 -10.22
N LEU A 171 4.07 -4.08 -9.83
CA LEU A 171 3.28 -4.67 -8.75
C LEU A 171 3.60 -4.02 -7.38
N ASP A 172 4.87 -3.74 -7.10
CA ASP A 172 5.26 -3.12 -5.81
C ASP A 172 4.84 -1.65 -5.71
N SER A 173 5.08 -0.87 -6.75
CA SER A 173 4.93 0.59 -6.73
C SER A 173 3.65 1.10 -7.41
N GLY A 174 3.15 0.39 -8.42
CA GLY A 174 1.89 0.74 -9.09
C GLY A 174 0.68 0.63 -8.16
N ILE A 175 0.61 -0.42 -7.35
CA ILE A 175 -0.45 -0.54 -6.32
C ILE A 175 -0.34 0.55 -5.25
N SER A 176 0.88 1.02 -4.94
CA SER A 176 1.09 2.13 -4.02
C SER A 176 0.52 3.43 -4.58
N SER A 177 0.79 3.73 -5.85
CA SER A 177 0.21 4.88 -6.56
C SER A 177 -1.31 4.80 -6.63
N LEU A 178 -1.85 3.64 -7.02
CA LEU A 178 -3.30 3.42 -7.09
C LEU A 178 -3.97 3.60 -5.73
N SER A 179 -3.35 3.14 -4.64
CA SER A 179 -3.90 3.29 -3.30
C SER A 179 -3.96 4.75 -2.82
N ILE A 180 -3.00 5.58 -3.21
CA ILE A 180 -3.03 7.02 -2.96
C ILE A 180 -4.14 7.68 -3.80
N LEU A 181 -4.20 7.37 -5.08
CA LEU A 181 -5.21 7.92 -5.98
C LEU A 181 -6.63 7.56 -5.55
N ALA A 182 -6.86 6.37 -4.99
CA ALA A 182 -8.15 5.95 -4.45
C ALA A 182 -8.63 6.77 -3.23
N ARG A 183 -7.75 7.53 -2.57
CA ARG A 183 -8.14 8.52 -1.55
C ARG A 183 -8.61 9.84 -2.15
N LEU A 184 -8.29 10.09 -3.41
CA LEU A 184 -8.47 11.36 -4.11
C LEU A 184 -9.52 11.27 -5.23
N LEU A 185 -9.73 10.07 -5.75
CA LEU A 185 -10.61 9.73 -6.87
C LEU A 185 -11.42 8.49 -6.51
N ASP A 186 -12.61 8.37 -7.10
CA ASP A 186 -13.38 7.12 -7.05
C ASP A 186 -12.73 6.09 -7.99
N PRO A 187 -12.11 5.01 -7.46
CA PRO A 187 -11.41 4.03 -8.28
C PRO A 187 -12.34 3.22 -9.19
N GLU A 188 -13.64 3.13 -8.88
CA GLU A 188 -14.63 2.50 -9.76
C GLU A 188 -14.89 3.31 -11.04
N GLN A 189 -14.57 4.58 -11.02
CA GLN A 189 -14.69 5.48 -12.18
C GLN A 189 -13.35 5.63 -12.93
N MET A 190 -12.35 4.85 -12.55
CA MET A 190 -11.07 4.77 -13.26
C MET A 190 -11.07 3.58 -14.23
N ALA A 191 -10.38 3.74 -15.35
CA ALA A 191 -10.13 2.64 -16.29
C ALA A 191 -8.74 2.78 -16.92
N VAL A 192 -8.09 1.66 -17.13
CA VAL A 192 -6.83 1.58 -17.87
C VAL A 192 -7.09 1.89 -19.34
N VAL A 193 -6.27 2.77 -19.91
CA VAL A 193 -6.25 3.07 -21.36
C VAL A 193 -5.14 2.27 -22.02
N GLU A 194 -3.95 2.24 -21.41
CA GLU A 194 -2.78 1.54 -21.91
C GLU A 194 -1.81 1.23 -20.78
N GLY A 195 -1.08 0.13 -20.88
CA GLY A 195 0.03 -0.23 -20.01
C GLY A 195 1.24 -0.72 -20.80
N ARG A 196 2.44 -0.43 -20.28
CA ARG A 196 3.71 -0.88 -20.84
C ARG A 196 4.66 -1.24 -19.72
N MET A 197 5.23 -2.45 -19.83
CA MET A 197 6.18 -2.97 -18.85
C MET A 197 7.51 -3.26 -19.50
N THR A 198 8.60 -2.85 -18.83
CA THR A 198 9.97 -3.14 -19.27
C THR A 198 10.57 -4.21 -18.38
N VAL A 199 11.03 -5.29 -19.01
CA VAL A 199 11.78 -6.39 -18.39
C VAL A 199 13.19 -6.37 -18.91
N ILE A 200 14.18 -6.65 -18.07
CA ILE A 200 15.56 -6.87 -18.49
C ILE A 200 15.87 -8.38 -18.39
N PRO A 201 15.74 -9.15 -19.47
CA PRO A 201 15.77 -10.62 -19.43
C PRO A 201 17.04 -11.23 -18.86
N SER A 202 18.18 -10.53 -18.98
CA SER A 202 19.49 -10.99 -18.48
C SER A 202 19.62 -10.94 -16.96
N ILE A 203 18.64 -10.35 -16.23
CA ILE A 203 18.77 -10.08 -14.79
C ILE A 203 17.75 -10.83 -13.98
N SER A 204 16.52 -10.81 -14.41
CA SER A 204 15.42 -11.57 -13.80
C SER A 204 14.15 -11.38 -14.65
N CYS A 205 13.13 -12.20 -14.43
CA CYS A 205 11.81 -11.97 -15.03
C CYS A 205 11.05 -10.78 -14.40
N ALA A 206 11.68 -10.02 -13.49
CA ALA A 206 11.02 -8.90 -12.82
C ALA A 206 10.96 -7.68 -13.75
N GLN A 207 9.82 -7.03 -13.74
CA GLN A 207 9.65 -5.73 -14.40
C GLN A 207 10.45 -4.67 -13.63
N VAL A 208 11.36 -3.99 -14.33
CA VAL A 208 12.17 -2.89 -13.75
C VAL A 208 11.54 -1.53 -13.95
N GLN A 209 10.60 -1.41 -14.89
CA GLN A 209 9.78 -0.23 -15.12
C GLN A 209 8.38 -0.63 -15.54
N GLY A 210 7.39 0.15 -15.17
CA GLY A 210 6.02 0.06 -15.61
C GLY A 210 5.40 1.43 -15.82
N LEU A 211 4.67 1.59 -16.93
CA LEU A 211 3.92 2.77 -17.27
C LEU A 211 2.45 2.39 -17.47
N GLY A 212 1.54 3.08 -16.77
CA GLY A 212 0.10 2.91 -16.95
C GLY A 212 -0.56 4.25 -17.25
N LEU A 213 -1.36 4.32 -18.32
CA LEU A 213 -2.22 5.44 -18.65
C LEU A 213 -3.65 5.12 -18.25
N TYR A 214 -4.28 6.03 -17.52
CA TYR A 214 -5.62 5.89 -16.97
C TYR A 214 -6.51 7.02 -17.43
N ARG A 215 -7.80 6.74 -17.61
CA ARG A 215 -8.86 7.73 -17.65
C ARG A 215 -9.68 7.66 -16.37
N PHE A 216 -10.24 8.79 -15.94
CA PHE A 216 -11.13 8.84 -14.77
C PHE A 216 -12.24 9.88 -15.00
N ARG A 217 -13.34 9.74 -14.27
CA ARG A 217 -14.41 10.75 -14.25
C ARG A 217 -14.12 11.79 -13.16
N SER A 218 -14.37 13.05 -13.50
CA SER A 218 -14.30 14.19 -12.59
C SER A 218 -15.52 15.08 -12.84
N GLY A 219 -16.58 14.87 -12.06
CA GLY A 219 -17.89 15.43 -12.36
C GLY A 219 -18.39 14.94 -13.73
N ASP A 220 -18.77 15.88 -14.60
CA ASP A 220 -19.27 15.59 -15.96
C ASP A 220 -18.12 15.44 -17.00
N SER A 221 -16.87 15.58 -16.59
CA SER A 221 -15.70 15.56 -17.48
C SER A 221 -14.93 14.26 -17.35
N THR A 222 -14.09 13.97 -18.36
CA THR A 222 -13.09 12.90 -18.33
C THR A 222 -11.71 13.50 -18.14
N GLY A 223 -11.01 13.07 -17.11
CA GLY A 223 -9.60 13.36 -16.88
C GLY A 223 -8.73 12.19 -17.30
N PHE A 224 -7.43 12.47 -17.48
CA PHE A 224 -6.41 11.46 -17.75
C PHE A 224 -5.26 11.57 -16.77
N GLY A 225 -4.64 10.43 -16.49
CA GLY A 225 -3.48 10.41 -15.62
C GLY A 225 -2.54 9.26 -15.94
N MET A 226 -1.34 9.37 -15.41
CA MET A 226 -0.26 8.44 -15.67
C MET A 226 0.36 7.96 -14.35
N ILE A 227 0.66 6.67 -14.28
CA ILE A 227 1.49 6.06 -13.24
C ILE A 227 2.78 5.57 -13.90
N ASP A 228 3.93 6.05 -13.41
CA ASP A 228 5.27 5.55 -13.77
C ASP A 228 5.91 4.91 -12.55
N THR A 229 6.37 3.67 -12.71
CA THR A 229 7.13 2.94 -11.69
C THR A 229 8.49 2.59 -12.21
N ASN A 230 9.56 2.85 -11.46
CA ASN A 230 10.91 2.72 -11.98
C ASN A 230 11.91 2.28 -10.90
N TRP A 231 12.64 1.19 -11.16
CA TRP A 231 13.72 0.71 -10.30
C TRP A 231 15.12 1.15 -10.77
N THR A 232 15.22 1.75 -11.97
CA THR A 232 16.51 2.09 -12.60
C THR A 232 16.94 3.53 -12.36
N LEU A 233 16.13 4.36 -11.70
CA LEU A 233 16.43 5.77 -11.49
C LEU A 233 17.59 6.03 -10.52
N GLY A 234 18.03 5.02 -9.77
CA GLY A 234 19.16 5.11 -8.84
C GLY A 234 18.91 5.91 -7.56
N LYS A 235 17.68 6.38 -7.34
CA LYS A 235 17.27 7.14 -6.14
C LYS A 235 15.84 6.82 -5.73
N ASN A 236 15.54 7.08 -4.46
CA ASN A 236 14.16 7.05 -3.99
C ASN A 236 13.48 8.36 -4.40
N TYR A 237 12.52 8.27 -5.33
CA TYR A 237 11.75 9.40 -5.83
C TYR A 237 10.29 8.97 -5.94
N LYS A 238 9.42 9.58 -5.15
CA LYS A 238 8.00 9.21 -5.07
C LYS A 238 7.17 10.48 -5.00
N THR A 239 6.45 10.79 -6.06
CA THR A 239 5.64 11.98 -6.15
C THR A 239 4.30 11.68 -6.81
N THR A 240 3.26 12.39 -6.37
CA THR A 240 1.99 12.46 -7.08
C THR A 240 1.67 13.93 -7.35
N ARG A 241 1.48 14.29 -8.61
CA ARG A 241 0.99 15.58 -9.05
C ARG A 241 -0.48 15.46 -9.43
N LEU A 242 -1.26 16.42 -8.98
CA LEU A 242 -2.67 16.52 -9.30
C LEU A 242 -2.88 17.88 -9.97
N TRP A 243 -3.37 17.86 -11.22
CA TRP A 243 -3.70 19.07 -11.96
C TRP A 243 -5.18 19.37 -11.78
N TYR A 244 -5.44 20.57 -11.28
CA TYR A 244 -6.79 21.12 -11.12
C TYR A 244 -7.01 22.28 -12.10
N GLU A 245 -8.26 22.70 -12.27
CA GLU A 245 -8.60 23.82 -13.16
C GLU A 245 -7.81 25.11 -12.82
N ASN A 246 -7.58 25.37 -11.52
CA ASN A 246 -6.97 26.60 -11.04
C ASN A 246 -5.58 26.40 -10.42
N GLY A 247 -4.95 25.25 -10.57
CA GLY A 247 -3.64 25.02 -9.99
C GLY A 247 -3.15 23.59 -10.05
N VAL A 248 -2.00 23.37 -9.43
CA VAL A 248 -1.38 22.05 -9.31
C VAL A 248 -0.86 21.84 -7.89
N ILE A 249 -1.10 20.67 -7.35
CA ILE A 249 -0.46 20.19 -6.12
C ILE A 249 0.54 19.08 -6.46
N GLU A 250 1.73 19.14 -5.91
CA GLU A 250 2.71 18.04 -5.91
C GLU A 250 2.87 17.52 -4.48
N LEU A 251 2.64 16.24 -4.29
CA LEU A 251 2.86 15.50 -3.04
C LEU A 251 4.16 14.71 -3.18
N ASP A 252 5.18 15.03 -2.38
CA ASP A 252 6.45 14.28 -2.32
C ASP A 252 6.38 13.24 -1.19
N HIS A 253 6.09 12.01 -1.56
CA HIS A 253 5.92 10.88 -0.63
C HIS A 253 7.23 10.38 -0.04
N ALA A 254 8.37 10.71 -0.64
CA ALA A 254 9.69 10.32 -0.13
C ALA A 254 10.15 11.22 1.01
N ARG A 255 9.72 12.48 0.99
CA ARG A 255 10.17 13.55 1.90
C ARG A 255 9.06 14.15 2.76
N GLU A 256 7.82 13.74 2.56
CA GLU A 256 6.64 14.21 3.28
C GLU A 256 6.42 15.72 3.13
N TYR A 257 6.35 16.22 1.87
CA TYR A 257 5.89 17.60 1.65
C TYR A 257 4.80 17.73 0.58
N GLY A 258 4.05 18.89 0.67
CA GLY A 258 3.18 19.37 -0.37
C GLY A 258 3.72 20.66 -0.98
N ARG A 259 3.55 20.82 -2.31
CA ARG A 259 3.80 22.06 -3.05
C ARG A 259 2.57 22.42 -3.85
N LEU A 260 1.98 23.56 -3.52
CA LEU A 260 0.79 24.07 -4.18
C LEU A 260 1.12 25.30 -5.00
N ARG A 261 0.75 25.31 -6.28
CA ARG A 261 0.75 26.46 -7.15
C ARG A 261 -0.67 26.76 -7.62
N LEU A 262 -1.19 27.89 -7.23
CA LEU A 262 -2.46 28.39 -7.76
C LEU A 262 -2.17 29.39 -8.89
N THR A 263 -3.09 29.47 -9.85
CA THR A 263 -2.96 30.40 -10.98
C THR A 263 -2.82 31.83 -10.50
N GLY A 264 -1.73 32.50 -10.90
CA GLY A 264 -1.46 33.90 -10.53
C GLY A 264 -0.95 34.12 -9.10
N GLN A 265 -0.59 33.06 -8.36
CA GLN A 265 -0.04 33.15 -7.01
C GLN A 265 1.35 32.54 -6.92
N ASP A 266 2.10 32.90 -5.88
CA ASP A 266 3.38 32.27 -5.56
C ASP A 266 3.20 30.82 -5.09
N GLU A 267 4.24 30.01 -5.29
CA GLU A 267 4.26 28.62 -4.82
C GLU A 267 4.27 28.55 -3.29
N LEU A 268 3.36 27.76 -2.74
CA LEU A 268 3.34 27.43 -1.31
C LEU A 268 3.98 26.07 -1.10
N VAL A 269 4.87 25.96 -0.10
CA VAL A 269 5.56 24.71 0.28
C VAL A 269 5.24 24.36 1.71
N PHE A 270 4.79 23.15 1.92
CA PHE A 270 4.39 22.61 3.22
C PHE A 270 5.28 21.44 3.60
N ASN A 271 6.08 21.60 4.66
CA ASN A 271 6.86 20.50 5.24
C ASN A 271 6.01 19.78 6.29
N LEU A 272 5.76 18.50 6.06
CA LEU A 272 4.86 17.66 6.85
C LEU A 272 5.61 16.52 7.57
N ALA A 273 6.94 16.45 7.39
CA ALA A 273 7.77 15.47 8.05
C ALA A 273 7.73 15.63 9.59
N THR A 274 7.77 14.52 10.30
CA THR A 274 7.82 14.48 11.76
C THR A 274 9.14 13.87 12.24
N ASP A 275 9.31 13.77 13.55
CA ASP A 275 10.40 13.06 14.20
C ASP A 275 10.32 11.53 14.07
N LYS A 276 9.15 10.98 13.71
CA LYS A 276 8.96 9.54 13.49
C LYS A 276 9.40 9.14 12.08
N PRO A 277 9.93 7.93 11.91
CA PRO A 277 10.16 7.38 10.58
C PRO A 277 8.87 7.39 9.74
N ARG A 278 8.96 7.85 8.50
CA ARG A 278 7.83 7.96 7.57
C ARG A 278 6.94 6.71 7.52
N LEU A 279 7.53 5.51 7.43
CA LEU A 279 6.75 4.27 7.39
C LEU A 279 6.00 3.99 8.69
N VAL A 280 6.51 4.43 9.84
CA VAL A 280 5.77 4.32 11.11
C VAL A 280 4.51 5.18 11.07
N ASN A 281 4.60 6.43 10.56
CA ASN A 281 3.43 7.29 10.38
C ASN A 281 2.39 6.63 9.46
N HIS A 282 2.83 6.09 8.31
CA HIS A 282 1.95 5.39 7.37
C HIS A 282 1.20 4.22 8.04
N TYR A 283 1.92 3.37 8.77
CA TYR A 283 1.31 2.21 9.44
C TYR A 283 0.44 2.59 10.63
N CYS A 284 0.72 3.69 11.34
CA CYS A 284 -0.23 4.20 12.33
C CYS A 284 -1.59 4.49 11.68
N GLY A 285 -1.62 5.22 10.56
CA GLY A 285 -2.86 5.51 9.84
C GLY A 285 -3.55 4.24 9.30
N VAL A 286 -2.78 3.26 8.79
CA VAL A 286 -3.33 1.95 8.41
C VAL A 286 -4.03 1.29 9.58
N PHE A 287 -3.35 1.15 10.72
CA PHE A 287 -3.89 0.41 11.86
C PHE A 287 -5.07 1.13 12.53
N GLU A 288 -5.05 2.46 12.60
CA GLU A 288 -6.19 3.25 13.07
C GLU A 288 -7.42 3.01 12.19
N ASN A 289 -7.25 3.05 10.87
CA ASN A 289 -8.34 2.77 9.93
C ASN A 289 -8.82 1.32 10.01
N LEU A 290 -7.91 0.34 10.01
CA LEU A 290 -8.26 -1.07 10.11
C LEU A 290 -9.00 -1.39 11.41
N ALA A 291 -8.59 -0.81 12.54
CA ALA A 291 -9.29 -0.98 13.81
C ALA A 291 -10.72 -0.44 13.75
N MET A 292 -10.89 0.76 13.17
CA MET A 292 -12.20 1.37 12.99
C MET A 292 -13.12 0.51 12.10
N LEU A 293 -12.63 0.03 10.96
CA LEU A 293 -13.39 -0.85 10.08
C LEU A 293 -13.75 -2.17 10.78
N PHE A 294 -12.79 -2.78 11.45
CA PHE A 294 -13.00 -4.03 12.18
C PHE A 294 -14.08 -3.89 13.28
N GLU A 295 -14.08 -2.80 14.06
CA GLU A 295 -15.10 -2.51 15.07
C GLU A 295 -16.50 -2.35 14.48
N ARG A 296 -16.61 -1.86 13.23
CA ARG A 296 -17.87 -1.72 12.49
C ARG A 296 -18.31 -3.00 11.80
N GLY A 297 -17.49 -4.05 11.81
CA GLY A 297 -17.72 -5.26 11.00
C GLY A 297 -17.54 -5.03 9.50
N GLU A 298 -16.78 -3.99 9.14
CA GLU A 298 -16.44 -3.61 7.76
C GLU A 298 -15.02 -4.07 7.43
N ASP A 299 -14.64 -4.02 6.16
CA ASP A 299 -13.29 -4.27 5.67
C ASP A 299 -12.99 -3.42 4.40
N ASN A 300 -11.82 -3.61 3.80
CA ASN A 300 -11.46 -2.92 2.55
C ASN A 300 -11.29 -3.86 1.36
N LYS A 301 -11.88 -5.07 1.39
CA LYS A 301 -11.70 -6.06 0.32
C LYS A 301 -12.25 -5.59 -1.04
N ASP A 302 -13.37 -4.86 -1.06
CA ASP A 302 -13.95 -4.36 -2.31
C ASP A 302 -13.03 -3.30 -2.93
N LEU A 303 -12.48 -2.37 -2.13
CA LEU A 303 -11.44 -1.44 -2.58
C LEU A 303 -10.21 -2.20 -3.09
N SER A 304 -9.76 -3.21 -2.36
CA SER A 304 -8.61 -4.03 -2.74
C SER A 304 -8.82 -4.72 -4.08
N GLU A 305 -9.99 -5.29 -4.32
CA GLU A 305 -10.36 -5.94 -5.58
C GLU A 305 -10.30 -4.96 -6.76
N VAL A 306 -10.88 -3.77 -6.60
CA VAL A 306 -10.85 -2.71 -7.64
C VAL A 306 -9.44 -2.27 -7.96
N LEU A 307 -8.63 -1.99 -6.94
CA LEU A 307 -7.26 -1.52 -7.16
C LEU A 307 -6.38 -2.58 -7.83
N HIS A 308 -6.54 -3.86 -7.48
CA HIS A 308 -5.80 -4.95 -8.13
C HIS A 308 -6.29 -5.19 -9.56
N ARG A 309 -7.60 -5.07 -9.82
CA ARG A 309 -8.15 -5.10 -11.19
C ARG A 309 -7.53 -3.99 -12.05
N LEU A 310 -7.46 -2.75 -11.56
CA LEU A 310 -6.80 -1.65 -12.26
C LEU A 310 -5.31 -1.89 -12.47
N LEU A 311 -4.62 -2.46 -11.48
CA LEU A 311 -3.20 -2.80 -11.56
C LEU A 311 -2.92 -3.85 -12.62
N PHE A 312 -3.66 -4.97 -12.60
CA PHE A 312 -3.43 -6.09 -13.50
C PHE A 312 -3.95 -5.84 -14.92
N SER A 313 -4.97 -4.97 -15.08
CA SER A 313 -5.45 -4.58 -16.42
C SER A 313 -4.42 -3.76 -17.23
N ALA A 314 -3.38 -3.24 -16.60
CA ALA A 314 -2.29 -2.53 -17.27
C ALA A 314 -1.12 -3.46 -17.69
N LEU A 315 -1.15 -4.73 -17.29
CA LEU A 315 -0.14 -5.75 -17.67
C LEU A 315 -0.46 -6.36 -19.02
#